data_8096d407b2a94f6cacd0ec12fed1f070
#
_entry.id   8096d407b2a94f6cacd0ec12fed1f070
#
_cell.length_a   1.000
_cell.length_b   1.000
_cell.length_c   1.000
_cell.angle_alpha   90.00
_cell.angle_beta   90.00
_cell.angle_gamma   90.00
#
_symmetry.space_group_name_H-M   'P 1'
#
loop_
_entity.id
_entity.type
_entity.pdbx_description
1 polymer ?
#
loop_
_entity_poly.entity_id
_entity_poly.type
_entity_poly.pdbx_seq_one_letter_code
_entity_poly.pdbx_strand_id
1 'polypeptide(L)'
;MHKVFGRKQEGVYYERPGAYLIPFAGDRIAVVHTPRGLFLLGGGIQGKENDQECIRRECLEECGYTCWIGEMLASAEAYSIHERKGLFHPIQHYYPGELIEKIQEPAEKDHRLLWMTYEQIKGNMFSDMQNWAVELAWKERK
;
A
#
# COMPACT_ATOMS: atom_id res chain seq x y z
N MET A 1 8.80 11.74 5.84
CA MET A 1 8.61 11.04 7.13
C MET A 1 8.92 9.56 7.02
N HIS A 2 9.47 9.00 8.07
CA HIS A 2 9.75 7.56 8.13
C HIS A 2 9.39 7.06 9.53
N LYS A 3 8.75 5.90 9.60
CA LYS A 3 8.38 5.32 10.89
C LYS A 3 8.77 3.84 10.96
N VAL A 4 9.28 3.43 12.11
CA VAL A 4 9.66 2.05 12.38
C VAL A 4 8.63 1.44 13.33
N PHE A 5 8.12 0.27 12.98
CA PHE A 5 7.16 -0.48 13.77
C PHE A 5 7.82 -1.75 14.28
N GLY A 6 7.57 -2.08 15.54
CA GLY A 6 8.14 -3.26 16.14
C GLY A 6 9.60 -3.07 16.54
N ARG A 7 10.22 -4.16 16.91
CA ARG A 7 11.58 -4.15 17.47
C ARG A 7 12.43 -5.22 16.79
N LYS A 8 13.60 -4.83 16.31
CA LYS A 8 14.52 -5.76 15.66
C LYS A 8 15.09 -6.74 16.68
N GLN A 9 15.03 -8.02 16.35
CA GLN A 9 15.61 -9.10 17.12
C GLN A 9 16.85 -9.64 16.42
N GLU A 10 17.64 -10.42 17.13
CA GLU A 10 18.75 -11.13 16.49
C GLU A 10 18.23 -12.13 15.48
N GLY A 11 18.91 -12.26 14.37
CA GLY A 11 18.56 -13.21 13.32
C GLY A 11 18.55 -12.59 11.94
N VAL A 12 18.25 -13.41 10.96
CA VAL A 12 18.19 -13.00 9.57
C VAL A 12 16.75 -12.71 9.19
N TYR A 13 16.50 -11.49 8.71
CA TYR A 13 15.18 -11.06 8.29
C TYR A 13 14.99 -11.24 6.79
N TYR A 14 13.81 -11.69 6.41
CA TYR A 14 13.38 -11.64 5.02
C TYR A 14 12.90 -10.20 4.75
N GLU A 15 13.62 -9.49 3.89
CA GLU A 15 13.28 -8.11 3.55
C GLU A 15 12.35 -8.07 2.35
N ARG A 16 11.29 -7.27 2.45
CA ARG A 16 10.33 -7.12 1.36
C ARG A 16 10.08 -5.63 1.11
N PRO A 17 10.86 -5.03 0.19
CA PRO A 17 10.58 -3.66 -0.22
C PRO A 17 9.32 -3.62 -1.08
N GLY A 18 8.51 -2.60 -0.89
CA GLY A 18 7.27 -2.42 -1.64
C GLY A 18 6.92 -0.96 -1.81
N ALA A 19 6.04 -0.68 -2.76
CA ALA A 19 5.57 0.67 -3.05
C ALA A 19 4.05 0.65 -3.17
N TYR A 20 3.40 1.69 -2.63
CA TYR A 20 1.96 1.74 -2.48
C TYR A 20 1.42 3.12 -2.83
N LEU A 21 0.25 3.14 -3.43
CA LEU A 21 -0.47 4.35 -3.82
C LEU A 21 -1.62 4.60 -2.86
N ILE A 22 -1.82 5.86 -2.51
CA ILE A 22 -2.98 6.30 -1.74
C ILE A 22 -3.78 7.21 -2.66
N PRO A 23 -4.75 6.66 -3.42
CA PRO A 23 -5.48 7.46 -4.40
C PRO A 23 -6.68 8.14 -3.80
N PHE A 24 -6.80 9.43 -4.07
CA PHE A 24 -7.92 10.24 -3.61
C PHE A 24 -8.89 10.53 -4.76
N ALA A 25 -10.16 10.61 -4.43
CA ALA A 25 -11.21 11.18 -5.26
C ALA A 25 -12.17 11.92 -4.33
N GLY A 26 -12.05 13.24 -4.26
CA GLY A 26 -12.78 14.04 -3.28
C GLY A 26 -12.40 13.64 -1.86
N ASP A 27 -13.37 13.27 -1.05
CA ASP A 27 -13.16 12.84 0.33
C ASP A 27 -13.00 11.32 0.47
N ARG A 28 -12.88 10.61 -0.65
CA ARG A 28 -12.75 9.15 -0.63
C ARG A 28 -11.37 8.71 -1.05
N ILE A 29 -10.98 7.57 -0.51
CA ILE A 29 -9.69 6.93 -0.78
C ILE A 29 -9.97 5.55 -1.33
N ALA A 30 -9.26 5.18 -2.40
CA ALA A 30 -9.38 3.83 -2.95
C ALA A 30 -8.51 2.87 -2.16
N VAL A 31 -9.09 1.76 -1.78
CA VAL A 31 -8.40 0.65 -1.11
C VAL A 31 -8.83 -0.67 -1.75
N VAL A 32 -8.10 -1.72 -1.47
CA VAL A 32 -8.40 -3.05 -2.00
C VAL A 32 -8.82 -3.95 -0.85
N HIS A 33 -9.98 -4.56 -1.01
CA HIS A 33 -10.46 -5.58 -0.08
C HIS A 33 -10.05 -6.96 -0.60
N THR A 34 -9.37 -7.72 0.26
CA THR A 34 -8.95 -9.09 -0.02
C THR A 34 -9.47 -10.00 1.09
N PRO A 35 -9.35 -11.33 0.95
CA PRO A 35 -9.71 -12.23 2.05
C PRO A 35 -8.95 -11.98 3.35
N ARG A 36 -7.81 -11.31 3.28
CA ARG A 36 -7.00 -10.96 4.46
C ARG A 36 -7.35 -9.63 5.09
N GLY A 37 -8.09 -8.77 4.39
CA GLY A 37 -8.47 -7.46 4.89
C GLY A 37 -8.28 -6.35 3.87
N LEU A 38 -8.18 -5.11 4.37
CA LEU A 38 -8.02 -3.92 3.53
C LEU A 38 -6.52 -3.58 3.36
N PHE A 39 -6.15 -3.29 2.12
CA PHE A 39 -4.79 -2.92 1.75
C PHE A 39 -4.79 -1.71 0.83
N LEU A 40 -3.69 -0.97 0.83
CA LEU A 40 -3.44 0.04 -0.19
C LEU A 40 -3.12 -0.64 -1.51
N LEU A 41 -3.35 0.06 -2.62
CA LEU A 41 -2.95 -0.39 -3.95
C LEU A 41 -1.43 -0.39 -4.04
N GLY A 42 -0.86 -1.50 -4.42
CA GLY A 42 0.58 -1.65 -4.49
C GLY A 42 1.03 -3.04 -4.08
N GLY A 43 2.31 -3.19 -3.87
CA GLY A 43 2.87 -4.49 -3.49
C GLY A 43 4.39 -4.49 -3.48
N GLY A 44 4.95 -5.69 -3.49
CA GLY A 44 6.39 -5.86 -3.47
C GLY A 44 7.05 -5.50 -4.78
N ILE A 45 8.23 -4.91 -4.67
CA ILE A 45 9.09 -4.61 -5.82
C ILE A 45 9.49 -5.93 -6.47
N GLN A 46 9.39 -6.01 -7.79
CA GLN A 46 9.85 -7.17 -8.55
C GLN A 46 11.06 -6.78 -9.39
N GLY A 47 12.10 -7.61 -9.32
CA GLY A 47 13.30 -7.41 -10.11
C GLY A 47 13.89 -6.02 -9.93
N LYS A 48 14.03 -5.30 -11.04
CA LYS A 48 14.65 -3.97 -11.05
C LYS A 48 13.63 -2.83 -11.14
N GLU A 49 12.37 -3.10 -10.80
CA GLU A 49 11.36 -2.04 -10.80
C GLU A 49 11.76 -0.91 -9.86
N ASN A 50 11.45 0.33 -10.28
CA ASN A 50 11.41 1.43 -9.33
C ASN A 50 10.00 1.48 -8.72
N ASP A 51 9.80 2.37 -7.76
CA ASP A 51 8.52 2.48 -7.05
C ASP A 51 7.35 2.74 -8.00
N GLN A 52 7.53 3.65 -8.96
CA GLN A 52 6.48 4.03 -9.90
C GLN A 52 6.10 2.85 -10.79
N GLU A 53 7.07 2.11 -11.28
CA GLU A 53 6.81 0.92 -12.10
C GLU A 53 6.06 -0.14 -11.31
N CYS A 54 6.45 -0.35 -10.06
CA CYS A 54 5.77 -1.28 -9.16
C CYS A 54 4.31 -0.88 -8.96
N ILE A 55 4.07 0.39 -8.63
CA ILE A 55 2.70 0.89 -8.38
C ILE A 55 1.84 0.74 -9.64
N ARG A 56 2.37 1.12 -10.81
CA ARG A 56 1.61 1.00 -12.06
C ARG A 56 1.24 -0.44 -12.38
N ARG A 57 2.18 -1.35 -12.21
CA ARG A 57 1.93 -2.79 -12.42
C ARG A 57 0.89 -3.32 -11.46
N GLU A 58 1.04 -3.01 -10.17
CA GLU A 58 0.12 -3.48 -9.15
C GLU A 58 -1.29 -2.92 -9.33
N CYS A 59 -1.42 -1.64 -9.70
CA CYS A 59 -2.73 -1.04 -9.96
C CYS A 59 -3.46 -1.77 -11.09
N LEU A 60 -2.76 -2.11 -12.16
CA LEU A 60 -3.37 -2.87 -13.26
C LEU A 60 -3.78 -4.27 -12.81
N GLU A 61 -2.93 -4.94 -12.05
CA GLU A 61 -3.22 -6.30 -11.55
C GLU A 61 -4.38 -6.32 -10.57
N GLU A 62 -4.43 -5.35 -9.65
CA GLU A 62 -5.40 -5.35 -8.56
C GLU A 62 -6.74 -4.73 -8.91
N CYS A 63 -6.78 -3.72 -9.77
CA CYS A 63 -8.04 -3.06 -10.10
C CYS A 63 -8.21 -2.69 -11.57
N GLY A 64 -7.19 -2.89 -12.39
CA GLY A 64 -7.27 -2.62 -13.82
C GLY A 64 -7.19 -1.14 -14.20
N TYR A 65 -6.75 -0.27 -13.30
CA TYR A 65 -6.68 1.18 -13.54
C TYR A 65 -5.27 1.65 -13.83
N THR A 66 -5.17 2.64 -14.73
CA THR A 66 -3.98 3.48 -14.81
C THR A 66 -4.04 4.50 -13.66
N CYS A 67 -2.90 5.08 -13.33
CA CYS A 67 -2.84 6.00 -12.20
C CYS A 67 -1.85 7.13 -12.44
N TRP A 68 -2.08 8.23 -11.71
CA TRP A 68 -1.11 9.31 -11.56
C TRP A 68 -0.48 9.17 -10.18
N ILE A 69 0.83 9.33 -10.10
CA ILE A 69 1.60 9.14 -8.87
C ILE A 69 2.27 10.47 -8.51
N GLY A 70 1.96 11.00 -7.33
CA GLY A 70 2.58 12.22 -6.82
C GLY A 70 3.94 11.95 -6.21
N GLU A 71 4.45 12.92 -5.48
CA GLU A 71 5.73 12.77 -4.78
C GLU A 71 5.57 11.87 -3.55
N MET A 72 6.65 11.18 -3.18
CA MET A 72 6.60 10.27 -2.04
C MET A 72 6.19 11.03 -0.78
N LEU A 73 5.16 10.53 -0.11
CA LEU A 73 4.64 11.10 1.11
C LEU A 73 5.47 10.67 2.32
N ALA A 74 5.77 9.39 2.39
CA ALA A 74 6.36 8.80 3.57
C ALA A 74 6.85 7.39 3.29
N SER A 75 7.60 6.85 4.24
CA SER A 75 8.01 5.45 4.23
C SER A 75 7.85 4.87 5.62
N ALA A 76 7.75 3.56 5.70
CA ALA A 76 7.69 2.84 6.96
C ALA A 76 8.40 1.50 6.82
N GLU A 77 8.81 0.94 7.93
CA GLU A 77 9.34 -0.41 7.98
C GLU A 77 8.86 -1.07 9.27
N ALA A 78 8.79 -2.39 9.26
CA ALA A 78 8.39 -3.13 10.43
C ALA A 78 9.32 -4.32 10.67
N TYR A 79 9.52 -4.63 11.93
CA TYR A 79 10.18 -5.86 12.33
C TYR A 79 9.12 -6.76 12.93
N SER A 80 8.81 -7.84 12.24
CA SER A 80 7.68 -8.70 12.59
C SER A 80 8.02 -10.17 12.34
N ILE A 81 7.05 -11.04 12.57
CA ILE A 81 7.18 -12.47 12.32
C ILE A 81 6.08 -12.86 11.34
N HIS A 82 6.47 -13.48 10.24
CA HIS A 82 5.55 -13.99 9.23
C HIS A 82 5.42 -15.50 9.38
N GLU A 83 4.21 -16.03 9.25
CA GLU A 83 3.94 -17.46 9.40
C GLU A 83 4.87 -18.36 8.60
N ARG A 84 5.20 -17.94 7.37
CA ARG A 84 6.00 -18.76 6.44
C ARG A 84 7.44 -18.32 6.33
N LYS A 85 7.69 -17.01 6.46
CA LYS A 85 9.01 -16.42 6.22
C LYS A 85 9.85 -16.30 7.48
N GLY A 86 9.25 -16.48 8.67
CA GLY A 86 9.93 -16.26 9.93
C GLY A 86 10.08 -14.77 10.22
N LEU A 87 11.29 -14.34 10.58
CA LEU A 87 11.55 -12.92 10.81
C LEU A 87 11.34 -12.15 9.50
N PHE A 88 10.45 -11.17 9.54
CA PHE A 88 9.96 -10.49 8.35
C PHE A 88 10.10 -8.98 8.49
N HIS A 89 10.71 -8.36 7.47
CA HIS A 89 11.02 -6.93 7.47
C HIS A 89 10.46 -6.27 6.22
N PRO A 90 9.15 -5.93 6.21
CA PRO A 90 8.59 -5.15 5.11
C PRO A 90 9.08 -3.70 5.20
N ILE A 91 9.40 -3.13 4.05
CA ILE A 91 9.80 -1.73 3.90
C ILE A 91 8.86 -1.15 2.85
N GLN A 92 8.04 -0.18 3.24
CA GLN A 92 7.00 0.35 2.35
C GLN A 92 7.19 1.84 2.09
N HIS A 93 7.05 2.22 0.82
CA HIS A 93 7.06 3.61 0.37
C HIS A 93 5.65 3.98 -0.05
N TYR A 94 5.16 5.15 0.36
CA TYR A 94 3.79 5.58 0.13
C TYR A 94 3.75 6.85 -0.70
N TYR A 95 2.86 6.83 -1.71
CA TYR A 95 2.71 7.93 -2.66
C TYR A 95 1.24 8.33 -2.75
N PRO A 96 0.92 9.62 -2.62
CA PRO A 96 -0.44 10.06 -2.95
C PRO A 96 -0.61 10.04 -4.46
N GLY A 97 -1.84 9.89 -4.92
CA GLY A 97 -2.10 9.91 -6.34
C GLY A 97 -3.57 9.83 -6.68
N GLU A 98 -3.84 9.43 -7.91
CA GLU A 98 -5.20 9.33 -8.43
C GLU A 98 -5.30 8.15 -9.38
N LEU A 99 -6.45 7.47 -9.35
CA LEU A 99 -6.79 6.48 -10.38
C LEU A 99 -7.37 7.25 -11.57
N ILE A 100 -6.90 6.93 -12.77
CA ILE A 100 -7.25 7.71 -13.96
C ILE A 100 -8.30 7.00 -14.80
N GLU A 101 -7.99 5.80 -15.31
CA GLU A 101 -8.85 5.13 -16.26
C GLU A 101 -8.79 3.62 -16.11
N LYS A 102 -9.93 2.98 -16.09
CA LYS A 102 -9.98 1.52 -16.09
C LYS A 102 -9.79 1.03 -17.51
N ILE A 103 -8.70 0.30 -17.75
CA ILE A 103 -8.34 -0.18 -19.07
C ILE A 103 -8.41 -1.70 -19.23
N GLN A 104 -8.58 -2.42 -18.13
CA GLN A 104 -8.68 -3.89 -18.16
C GLN A 104 -9.37 -4.39 -16.89
N GLU A 105 -9.78 -5.65 -16.92
CA GLU A 105 -10.26 -6.29 -15.71
C GLU A 105 -9.08 -6.63 -14.80
N PRO A 106 -9.29 -6.61 -13.47
CA PRO A 106 -8.21 -6.99 -12.56
C PRO A 106 -7.81 -8.45 -12.77
N ALA A 107 -6.52 -8.72 -12.66
CA ALA A 107 -5.99 -10.07 -12.74
C ALA A 107 -6.27 -10.85 -11.44
N GLU A 108 -6.33 -10.13 -10.32
CA GLU A 108 -6.55 -10.72 -8.99
C GLU A 108 -8.05 -10.82 -8.73
N LYS A 109 -8.61 -12.02 -8.85
CA LYS A 109 -10.07 -12.25 -8.76
C LYS A 109 -10.66 -12.02 -7.38
N ASP A 110 -9.88 -12.19 -6.34
CA ASP A 110 -10.32 -12.01 -4.96
C ASP A 110 -10.00 -10.63 -4.40
N HIS A 111 -9.52 -9.71 -5.24
CA HIS A 111 -9.26 -8.32 -4.88
C HIS A 111 -10.41 -7.44 -5.39
N ARG A 112 -10.95 -6.62 -4.52
CA ARG A 112 -12.05 -5.74 -4.86
C ARG A 112 -11.72 -4.30 -4.50
N LEU A 113 -11.79 -3.42 -5.49
CA LEU A 113 -11.57 -1.99 -5.29
C LEU A 113 -12.75 -1.38 -4.55
N LEU A 114 -12.48 -0.66 -3.48
CA LEU A 114 -13.48 0.06 -2.71
C LEU A 114 -13.07 1.52 -2.56
N TRP A 115 -14.04 2.41 -2.70
CA TRP A 115 -13.85 3.83 -2.42
C TRP A 115 -14.48 4.10 -1.05
N MET A 116 -13.67 4.51 -0.09
CA MET A 116 -14.12 4.66 1.29
C MET A 116 -13.72 6.02 1.84
N THR A 117 -14.53 6.55 2.75
CA THR A 117 -14.17 7.77 3.48
C THR A 117 -13.07 7.44 4.48
N TYR A 118 -12.33 8.46 4.92
CA TYR A 118 -11.32 8.25 5.94
C TYR A 118 -11.93 7.65 7.23
N GLU A 119 -13.12 8.11 7.62
CA GLU A 119 -13.80 7.58 8.81
C GLU A 119 -14.06 6.07 8.71
N GLN A 120 -14.36 5.59 7.52
CA GLN A 120 -14.59 4.16 7.29
C GLN A 120 -13.27 3.37 7.31
N ILE A 121 -12.17 3.97 6.86
CA ILE A 121 -10.88 3.29 6.77
C ILE A 121 -10.13 3.32 8.09
N LYS A 122 -10.28 4.38 8.85
CA LYS A 122 -9.49 4.67 10.05
C LYS A 122 -9.34 3.45 10.96
N GLY A 123 -8.12 3.00 11.14
CA GLY A 123 -7.81 1.85 12.00
C GLY A 123 -8.19 0.49 11.41
N ASN A 124 -8.70 0.45 10.17
CA ASN A 124 -9.24 -0.78 9.59
C ASN A 124 -8.39 -1.41 8.49
N MET A 125 -7.22 -0.83 8.19
CA MET A 125 -6.30 -1.49 7.27
C MET A 125 -5.72 -2.73 7.93
N PHE A 126 -5.34 -3.71 7.12
CA PHE A 126 -4.76 -4.94 7.64
C PHE A 126 -3.49 -4.68 8.47
N SER A 127 -2.65 -3.76 8.03
CA SER A 127 -1.40 -3.47 8.74
C SER A 127 -1.41 -2.10 9.39
N ASP A 128 -0.75 -2.00 10.55
CA ASP A 128 -0.60 -0.73 11.26
C ASP A 128 0.24 0.28 10.48
N MET A 129 1.18 -0.20 9.67
CA MET A 129 1.97 0.65 8.79
C MET A 129 1.05 1.40 7.83
N GLN A 130 0.08 0.70 7.23
CA GLN A 130 -0.83 1.31 6.27
C GLN A 130 -1.89 2.17 6.96
N ASN A 131 -2.32 1.82 8.17
CA ASN A 131 -3.17 2.70 8.96
C ASN A 131 -2.48 4.05 9.21
N TRP A 132 -1.22 4.02 9.57
CA TRP A 132 -0.42 5.22 9.77
C TRP A 132 -0.28 6.04 8.47
N ALA A 133 0.00 5.38 7.36
CA ALA A 133 0.19 6.06 6.07
C ALA A 133 -1.10 6.74 5.61
N VAL A 134 -2.24 6.07 5.75
CA VAL A 134 -3.54 6.65 5.38
C VAL A 134 -3.86 7.86 6.25
N GLU A 135 -3.63 7.77 7.55
CA GLU A 135 -3.85 8.89 8.47
C GLU A 135 -2.99 10.10 8.07
N LEU A 136 -1.72 9.86 7.79
CA LEU A 136 -0.81 10.92 7.38
C LEU A 136 -1.26 11.57 6.07
N ALA A 137 -1.63 10.76 5.08
CA ALA A 137 -2.11 11.25 3.80
C ALA A 137 -3.38 12.10 3.97
N TRP A 138 -4.29 11.64 4.81
CA TRP A 138 -5.53 12.37 5.08
C TRP A 138 -5.25 13.73 5.71
N LYS A 139 -4.35 13.80 6.67
CA LYS A 139 -3.98 15.05 7.36
C LYS A 139 -3.26 16.03 6.44
N GLU A 140 -2.48 15.55 5.50
CA GLU A 140 -1.67 16.40 4.64
C GLU A 140 -2.31 16.71 3.29
N ARG A 141 -3.46 16.15 2.98
CA ARG A 141 -4.13 16.44 1.72
C ARG A 141 -4.60 17.90 1.68
N LYS A 142 -4.64 18.44 0.48
CA LYS A 142 -5.11 19.83 0.26
C LYS A 142 -6.45 19.84 -0.45
#